data_64cc5320c54bc236ea80f846deb74d2e
#
_entry.id   64cc5320c54bc236ea80f846deb74d2e
#
_cell.length_a   1.000
_cell.length_b   1.000
_cell.length_c   1.000
_cell.angle_alpha   90.00
_cell.angle_beta   90.00
_cell.angle_gamma   90.00
#
_symmetry.space_group_name_H-M   'P 1'
#
loop_
_entity.id
_entity.type
_entity.pdbx_description
1 polymer ?
#
loop_
_entity_poly.entity_id
_entity_poly.type
_entity_poly.pdbx_seq_one_letter_code
_entity_poly.pdbx_strand_id
1 'polypeptide(L)'
;MQEKAKQIVANWYNDEAGKDEISAVTEEDVYVVWFCKTLQNWKALLSTDLPDGMYFEVTYNGDKKEAYLDAYRKIKNVKISD
;
A
#
# COMPACT_ATOMS: atom_id res chain seq x y z
N MET A 1 3.27 -4.81 -12.29
CA MET A 1 2.03 -4.60 -11.53
C MET A 1 2.28 -4.40 -10.05
N GLN A 2 3.08 -5.25 -9.42
CA GLN A 2 3.36 -5.06 -8.00
C GLN A 2 4.18 -3.80 -7.77
N GLU A 3 5.07 -3.48 -8.69
CA GLU A 3 5.85 -2.25 -8.59
C GLU A 3 4.98 -1.01 -8.69
N LYS A 4 3.95 -1.08 -9.52
CA LYS A 4 3.02 0.04 -9.63
C LYS A 4 2.28 0.24 -8.31
N ALA A 5 1.89 -0.84 -7.64
CA ALA A 5 1.22 -0.75 -6.36
C ALA A 5 2.14 -0.12 -5.31
N LYS A 6 3.41 -0.55 -5.28
CA LYS A 6 4.38 0.03 -4.35
C LYS A 6 4.59 1.52 -4.62
N GLN A 7 4.64 1.89 -5.89
CA GLN A 7 4.84 3.28 -6.26
C GLN A 7 3.66 4.14 -5.81
N ILE A 8 2.45 3.61 -5.93
CA ILE A 8 1.26 4.33 -5.50
C ILE A 8 1.32 4.60 -4.00
N VAL A 9 1.71 3.60 -3.21
CA VAL A 9 1.82 3.77 -1.77
C VAL A 9 2.92 4.77 -1.43
N ALA A 10 4.07 4.66 -2.07
CA ALA A 10 5.16 5.58 -1.81
C ALA A 10 4.77 7.02 -2.15
N ASN A 11 4.08 7.21 -3.25
CA ASN A 11 3.63 8.54 -3.65
C ASN A 11 2.65 9.12 -2.64
N TRP A 12 1.78 8.27 -2.09
CA TRP A 12 0.83 8.74 -1.08
C TRP A 12 1.57 9.29 0.14
N TYR A 13 2.60 8.57 0.59
CA TYR A 13 3.39 9.03 1.72
C TYR A 13 4.04 10.37 1.43
N ASN A 14 4.61 10.51 0.25
CA ASN A 14 5.33 11.74 -0.08
C ASN A 14 4.40 12.92 -0.29
N ASP A 15 3.20 12.67 -0.80
CA ASP A 15 2.25 13.74 -1.08
C ASP A 15 1.38 14.10 0.12
N GLU A 16 0.96 13.11 0.88
CA GLU A 16 -0.05 13.33 1.92
C GLU A 16 0.51 13.27 3.33
N ALA A 17 1.28 12.23 3.60
CA ALA A 17 1.70 11.98 4.97
C ALA A 17 3.15 12.37 5.22
N GLY A 18 3.95 12.48 4.18
CA GLY A 18 5.37 12.68 4.30
C GLY A 18 5.87 14.08 4.03
N LYS A 19 4.99 15.04 4.02
CA LYS A 19 5.39 16.40 3.63
C LYS A 19 6.43 17.02 4.53
N ASP A 20 6.35 16.73 5.80
CA ASP A 20 7.26 17.30 6.79
C ASP A 20 8.44 16.41 7.06
N GLU A 21 8.51 15.27 6.41
CA GLU A 21 9.57 14.32 6.65
C GLU A 21 10.82 14.70 5.89
N ILE A 22 11.94 14.39 6.50
CA ILE A 22 13.22 14.64 5.89
C ILE A 22 13.49 13.62 4.80
N SER A 23 13.11 12.39 5.04
CA SER A 23 13.38 11.29 4.12
C SER A 23 12.16 10.95 3.29
N ALA A 24 12.33 10.87 1.99
CA ALA A 24 11.25 10.44 1.10
C ALA A 24 11.07 8.94 1.22
N VAL A 25 9.82 8.51 1.09
CA VAL A 25 9.50 7.09 1.06
C VAL A 25 9.66 6.60 -0.37
N THR A 26 10.33 5.49 -0.54
CA THR A 26 10.55 4.90 -1.85
C THR A 26 9.86 3.55 -1.94
N GLU A 27 9.86 2.99 -3.15
CA GLU A 27 9.26 1.66 -3.36
C GLU A 27 9.95 0.60 -2.52
N GLU A 28 11.22 0.80 -2.17
CA GLU A 28 11.95 -0.18 -1.37
C GLU A 28 11.46 -0.24 0.06
N ASP A 29 10.79 0.81 0.53
CA ASP A 29 10.22 0.82 1.86
C ASP A 29 8.87 0.12 1.94
N VAL A 30 8.31 -0.23 0.79
CA VAL A 30 6.98 -0.82 0.69
C VAL A 30 7.09 -2.27 0.28
N TYR A 31 6.31 -3.15 0.92
CA TYR A 31 6.30 -4.55 0.52
C TYR A 31 4.87 -5.02 0.30
N VAL A 32 4.72 -6.01 -0.57
CA VAL A 32 3.43 -6.57 -0.92
C VAL A 32 3.13 -7.73 0.01
N VAL A 33 2.00 -7.64 0.71
CA VAL A 33 1.56 -8.71 1.61
C VAL A 33 0.76 -9.75 0.83
N TRP A 34 -0.01 -9.30 -0.14
CA TRP A 34 -0.88 -10.18 -0.89
C TRP A 34 -1.19 -9.53 -2.23
N PHE A 35 -1.31 -10.35 -3.27
CA PHE A 35 -1.57 -9.86 -4.62
C PHE A 35 -2.44 -10.86 -5.37
N CYS A 36 -3.45 -10.34 -6.08
CA CYS A 36 -4.29 -11.18 -6.90
C CYS A 36 -4.62 -10.46 -8.20
N LYS A 37 -4.51 -11.17 -9.31
CA LYS A 37 -4.80 -10.61 -10.62
C LYS A 37 -5.88 -11.44 -11.30
N THR A 38 -6.87 -10.76 -11.88
CA THR A 38 -7.92 -11.40 -12.65
C THR A 38 -8.10 -10.60 -13.94
N LEU A 39 -7.73 -11.20 -15.06
CA LEU A 39 -7.73 -10.53 -16.35
C LEU A 39 -6.87 -9.28 -16.27
N GLN A 40 -7.42 -8.11 -16.59
CA GLN A 40 -6.66 -6.87 -16.54
C GLN A 40 -6.81 -6.12 -15.22
N ASN A 41 -7.53 -6.71 -14.27
CA ASN A 41 -7.75 -6.10 -12.96
C ASN A 41 -6.88 -6.78 -11.92
N TRP A 42 -6.47 -6.02 -10.89
CA TRP A 42 -5.69 -6.63 -9.82
C TRP A 42 -5.90 -5.86 -8.51
N LYS A 43 -5.57 -6.53 -7.42
CA LYS A 43 -5.65 -5.96 -6.09
C LYS A 43 -4.43 -6.39 -5.31
N ALA A 44 -3.91 -5.49 -4.51
CA ALA A 44 -2.75 -5.77 -3.69
C ALA A 44 -2.95 -5.22 -2.29
N LEU A 45 -2.45 -5.96 -1.31
CA LEU A 45 -2.36 -5.48 0.07
C LEU A 45 -0.89 -5.22 0.33
N LEU A 46 -0.60 -4.04 0.89
CA LEU A 46 0.78 -3.63 1.07
C LEU A 46 0.98 -3.04 2.47
N SER A 47 2.23 -3.05 2.90
CA SER A 47 2.61 -2.41 4.14
C SER A 47 4.01 -1.87 3.98
N THR A 48 4.52 -1.24 5.04
CA THR A 48 5.88 -0.69 5.02
C THR A 48 6.61 -1.06 6.29
N ASP A 49 7.91 -0.79 6.29
CA ASP A 49 8.73 -0.97 7.49
C ASP A 49 8.66 0.22 8.42
N LEU A 50 7.89 1.23 8.05
CA LEU A 50 7.76 2.42 8.88
C LEU A 50 6.95 2.10 10.14
N PRO A 51 7.27 2.74 11.26
CA PRO A 51 6.60 2.42 12.53
C PRO A 51 5.31 3.18 12.74
N ASP A 52 4.52 3.36 11.69
CA ASP A 52 3.27 4.11 11.79
C ASP A 52 2.03 3.23 11.80
N GLY A 53 2.20 1.92 11.65
CA GLY A 53 1.08 0.99 11.70
C GLY A 53 0.14 1.08 10.53
N MET A 54 0.58 1.66 9.43
CA MET A 54 -0.27 1.80 8.25
C MET A 54 -0.32 0.54 7.41
N TYR A 55 -1.43 0.36 6.73
CA TYR A 55 -1.69 -0.77 5.88
C TYR A 55 -2.46 -0.26 4.67
N PHE A 56 -2.19 -0.82 3.51
CA PHE A 56 -2.72 -0.26 2.27
C PHE A 56 -3.36 -1.31 1.40
N GLU A 57 -4.42 -0.91 0.72
CA GLU A 57 -5.06 -1.74 -0.28
C GLU A 57 -5.13 -0.94 -1.58
N VAL A 58 -4.54 -1.48 -2.64
CA VAL A 58 -4.59 -0.85 -3.95
C VAL A 58 -5.44 -1.72 -4.86
N THR A 59 -6.44 -1.12 -5.46
CA THR A 59 -7.33 -1.80 -6.40
C THR A 59 -7.17 -1.17 -7.77
N TYR A 60 -6.86 -1.98 -8.77
CA TYR A 60 -6.66 -1.50 -10.13
C TYR A 60 -7.73 -2.05 -11.05
N ASN A 61 -8.39 -1.14 -11.77
CA ASN A 61 -9.36 -1.48 -12.79
C ASN A 61 -8.72 -1.25 -14.15
N GLY A 62 -8.34 -2.33 -14.82
CA GLY A 62 -7.62 -2.22 -16.08
C GLY A 62 -8.48 -1.76 -17.24
N ASP A 63 -9.79 -1.98 -17.18
CA ASP A 63 -10.68 -1.53 -18.22
C ASP A 63 -10.74 -0.01 -18.28
N LYS A 64 -10.73 0.63 -17.12
CA LYS A 64 -10.80 2.08 -17.04
C LYS A 64 -9.44 2.71 -16.81
N LYS A 65 -8.43 1.88 -16.59
CA LYS A 65 -7.07 2.35 -16.27
C LYS A 65 -7.06 3.26 -15.07
N GLU A 66 -7.76 2.82 -14.02
CA GLU A 66 -7.88 3.57 -12.78
C GLU A 66 -7.38 2.74 -11.61
N ALA A 67 -6.78 3.41 -10.65
CA ALA A 67 -6.32 2.78 -9.43
C ALA A 67 -6.91 3.51 -8.23
N TYR A 68 -7.23 2.75 -7.19
CA TYR A 68 -7.76 3.30 -5.96
C TYR A 68 -6.88 2.85 -4.81
N LEU A 69 -6.57 3.76 -3.91
CA LEU A 69 -5.75 3.48 -2.74
C LEU A 69 -6.60 3.68 -1.49
N ASP A 70 -6.66 2.64 -0.67
CA ASP A 70 -7.29 2.73 0.64
C ASP A 70 -6.21 2.59 1.69
N ALA A 71 -6.16 3.53 2.61
CA ALA A 71 -5.15 3.55 3.66
C ALA A 71 -5.82 3.24 4.99
N TYR A 72 -5.26 2.27 5.72
CA TYR A 72 -5.79 1.83 6.99
C TYR A 72 -4.72 1.93 8.06
N ARG A 73 -5.14 2.20 9.27
CA ARG A 73 -4.24 2.20 10.41
C ARG A 73 -4.55 1.00 11.29
N LYS A 74 -3.53 0.25 11.65
CA LYS A 74 -3.70 -0.87 12.56
C LYS A 74 -4.05 -0.34 13.94
N ILE A 75 -5.16 -0.82 14.48
CA ILE A 75 -5.63 -0.39 15.78
C ILE A 75 -5.11 -1.29 16.88
N LYS A 76 -5.08 -2.58 16.62
CA LYS A 76 -4.74 -3.52 17.68
C LYS A 76 -4.24 -4.83 17.09
N ASN A 77 -3.31 -5.44 17.80
CA ASN A 77 -2.81 -6.76 17.46
C ASN A 77 -3.05 -7.66 18.66
N VAL A 78 -3.88 -8.68 18.49
CA VAL A 78 -4.28 -9.56 19.59
C VAL A 78 -3.88 -10.98 19.25
N LYS A 79 -3.21 -11.64 20.20
CA LYS A 79 -2.85 -13.03 20.03
C LYS A 79 -4.05 -13.90 20.40
N ILE A 80 -4.37 -14.81 19.51
CA ILE A 80 -5.45 -15.76 19.72
C ILE A 80 -4.84 -17.15 19.68
N SER A 81 -5.01 -17.88 20.77
CA SER A 81 -4.46 -19.23 20.85
C SER A 81 -5.51 -20.23 20.41
N ASP A 82 -5.06 -21.20 19.64
CA ASP A 82 -5.93 -22.26 19.13
C ASP A 82 -6.02 -23.41 20.10
#